data_8d7d884db26cc239bfca3df2da0cec34
#
_entry.id   8d7d884db26cc239bfca3df2da0cec34
#
_cell.length_a   1.000
_cell.length_b   1.000
_cell.length_c   1.000
_cell.angle_alpha   90.00
_cell.angle_beta   90.00
_cell.angle_gamma   90.00
#
_symmetry.space_group_name_H-M   'P 1'
#
loop_
_entity.id
_entity.type
_entity.pdbx_description
1 polymer ?
#
loop_
_entity_poly.entity_id
_entity_poly.type
_entity_poly.pdbx_seq_one_letter_code
_entity_poly.pdbx_strand_id
1 'polypeptide(L)'
;MDILAIANQKGGVGKTTTAVNLASALAHRRKKVLLIDLDAQGNATTASGLDKRELEYSIADVLLDDLPIHEAIVKTPNGFDIVGANNELSGSDLHLSQKPENHAILSKAMQQLAAMPAKNGRVPKPYDFIVIDCAPSLSLLTINAMCATSG
;
A
#
# COMPACT_ATOMS: atom_id res chain seq x y z
N MET A 1 10.31 11.44 2.64
CA MET A 1 9.12 10.58 2.55
C MET A 1 9.13 9.61 3.72
N ASP A 2 8.18 9.73 4.60
CA ASP A 2 8.09 8.86 5.77
C ASP A 2 7.17 7.69 5.47
N ILE A 3 7.59 6.49 5.81
CA ILE A 3 6.83 5.26 5.59
C ILE A 3 6.45 4.67 6.94
N LEU A 4 5.15 4.53 7.17
CA LEU A 4 4.58 4.06 8.42
C LEU A 4 3.82 2.76 8.16
N ALA A 5 4.18 1.70 8.86
CA ALA A 5 3.44 0.44 8.80
C ALA A 5 2.60 0.28 10.06
N ILE A 6 1.33 -0.02 9.88
CA ILE A 6 0.42 -0.31 10.98
C ILE A 6 0.18 -1.81 10.99
N ALA A 7 0.74 -2.47 11.99
CA ALA A 7 0.65 -3.91 12.15
C ALA A 7 0.09 -4.21 13.53
N ASN A 8 -0.85 -5.14 13.59
CA ASN A 8 -1.41 -5.60 14.84
C ASN A 8 -1.68 -7.09 14.73
N GLN A 9 -1.07 -7.88 15.61
CA GLN A 9 -1.24 -9.33 15.62
C GLN A 9 -2.65 -9.76 16.06
N LYS A 10 -3.33 -8.91 16.81
CA LYS A 10 -4.73 -9.15 17.15
C LYS A 10 -5.57 -8.55 16.04
N GLY A 11 -6.07 -9.37 15.15
CA GLY A 11 -6.97 -8.92 14.11
C GLY A 11 -8.11 -8.14 14.72
N GLY A 12 -8.43 -6.98 14.14
CA GLY A 12 -9.51 -6.17 14.66
C GLY A 12 -9.76 -4.93 13.84
N VAL A 13 -10.96 -4.42 13.98
CA VAL A 13 -11.46 -3.26 13.27
C VAL A 13 -10.64 -2.00 13.54
N GLY A 14 -10.05 -1.90 14.75
CA GLY A 14 -9.31 -0.73 15.17
C GLY A 14 -8.06 -0.43 14.35
N LYS A 15 -7.36 -1.46 13.88
CA LYS A 15 -6.15 -1.29 13.08
C LYS A 15 -6.46 -0.60 11.74
N THR A 16 -7.41 -1.10 11.01
CA THR A 16 -7.80 -0.54 9.71
C THR A 16 -8.36 0.88 9.88
N THR A 17 -9.18 1.09 10.90
CA THR A 17 -9.71 2.41 11.21
C THR A 17 -8.58 3.40 11.49
N THR A 18 -7.56 2.98 12.23
CA THR A 18 -6.40 3.81 12.54
C THR A 18 -5.64 4.20 11.27
N ALA A 19 -5.39 3.25 10.36
CA ALA A 19 -4.66 3.51 9.12
C ALA A 19 -5.41 4.52 8.24
N VAL A 20 -6.71 4.31 8.04
CA VAL A 20 -7.53 5.20 7.22
C VAL A 20 -7.66 6.58 7.84
N ASN A 21 -7.89 6.64 9.16
CA ASN A 21 -8.00 7.92 9.86
C ASN A 21 -6.69 8.70 9.84
N LEU A 22 -5.57 8.03 9.98
CA LEU A 22 -4.25 8.67 9.89
C LEU A 22 -4.03 9.26 8.50
N ALA A 23 -4.31 8.47 7.44
CA ALA A 23 -4.16 8.95 6.07
C ALA A 23 -5.06 10.16 5.81
N SER A 24 -6.31 10.11 6.26
CA SER A 24 -7.27 11.19 6.12
C SER A 24 -6.83 12.44 6.87
N ALA A 25 -6.38 12.28 8.12
CA ALA A 25 -5.93 13.41 8.94
C ALA A 25 -4.71 14.12 8.33
N LEU A 26 -3.76 13.35 7.82
CA LEU A 26 -2.58 13.90 7.15
C LEU A 26 -2.96 14.63 5.86
N ALA A 27 -3.88 14.06 5.09
CA ALA A 27 -4.39 14.69 3.87
C ALA A 27 -5.08 16.03 4.19
N HIS A 28 -5.83 16.11 5.28
CA HIS A 28 -6.45 17.36 5.74
C HIS A 28 -5.43 18.42 6.10
N ARG A 29 -4.23 18.03 6.47
CA ARG A 29 -3.13 18.96 6.76
C ARG A 29 -2.31 19.27 5.51
N ARG A 30 -2.87 19.03 4.33
CA ARG A 30 -2.25 19.28 3.03
C ARG A 30 -0.99 18.47 2.79
N LYS A 31 -0.87 17.31 3.43
CA LYS A 31 0.19 16.36 3.14
C LYS A 31 -0.24 15.45 2.00
N LYS A 32 0.71 15.07 1.16
CA LYS A 32 0.46 14.11 0.10
C LYS A 32 0.68 12.70 0.66
N VAL A 33 -0.38 11.90 0.69
CA VAL A 33 -0.40 10.62 1.39
C VAL A 33 -0.82 9.50 0.44
N LEU A 34 -0.09 8.39 0.49
CA LEU A 34 -0.46 7.13 -0.16
C LEU A 34 -0.73 6.09 0.92
N LEU A 35 -1.91 5.48 0.89
CA LEU A 35 -2.25 4.33 1.73
C LEU A 35 -2.07 3.06 0.91
N ILE A 36 -1.34 2.09 1.46
CA ILE A 36 -1.17 0.77 0.84
C ILE A 36 -1.88 -0.26 1.70
N ASP A 37 -2.88 -0.93 1.13
CA ASP A 37 -3.62 -1.98 1.81
C ASP A 37 -2.94 -3.32 1.54
N LEU A 38 -2.38 -3.94 2.58
CA LEU A 38 -1.72 -5.25 2.49
C LEU A 38 -2.55 -6.35 3.16
N ASP A 39 -3.86 -6.21 3.16
CA ASP A 39 -4.76 -7.21 3.72
C ASP A 39 -5.71 -7.72 2.63
N ALA A 40 -5.69 -9.03 2.38
CA ALA A 40 -6.55 -9.65 1.35
C ALA A 40 -8.04 -9.38 1.58
N GLN A 41 -8.45 -9.12 2.82
CA GLN A 41 -9.83 -8.74 3.11
C GLN A 41 -10.21 -7.38 2.54
N GLY A 42 -9.24 -6.53 2.24
CA GLY A 42 -9.47 -5.24 1.62
C GLY A 42 -10.26 -4.27 2.48
N ASN A 43 -10.14 -4.36 3.81
CA ASN A 43 -10.91 -3.52 4.72
C ASN A 43 -10.53 -2.04 4.61
N ALA A 44 -9.25 -1.73 4.47
CA ALA A 44 -8.82 -0.36 4.28
C ALA A 44 -9.30 0.20 2.94
N THR A 45 -9.32 -0.62 1.90
CA THR A 45 -9.84 -0.25 0.58
C THR A 45 -11.33 0.11 0.68
N THR A 46 -12.11 -0.75 1.31
CA THR A 46 -13.55 -0.50 1.51
C THR A 46 -13.78 0.73 2.39
N ALA A 47 -13.04 0.87 3.48
CA ALA A 47 -13.16 2.01 4.39
C ALA A 47 -12.76 3.32 3.73
N SER A 48 -11.96 3.28 2.69
CA SER A 48 -11.56 4.45 1.91
C SER A 48 -12.58 4.87 0.85
N GLY A 49 -13.71 4.18 0.76
CA GLY A 49 -14.80 4.52 -0.15
C GLY A 49 -14.74 3.84 -1.51
N LEU A 50 -13.91 2.81 -1.66
CA LEU A 50 -13.78 2.08 -2.92
C LEU A 50 -14.46 0.72 -2.86
N ASP A 51 -14.95 0.24 -4.00
CA ASP A 51 -15.39 -1.14 -4.15
C ASP A 51 -14.19 -1.98 -4.61
N LYS A 52 -13.70 -2.83 -3.71
CA LYS A 52 -12.51 -3.67 -4.00
C LYS A 52 -12.73 -4.64 -5.15
N ARG A 53 -13.98 -4.94 -5.49
CA ARG A 53 -14.31 -5.82 -6.62
C ARG A 53 -14.16 -5.12 -7.97
N GLU A 54 -14.14 -3.78 -7.96
CA GLU A 54 -14.05 -2.96 -9.18
C GLU A 54 -12.66 -2.40 -9.41
N LEU A 55 -11.67 -2.79 -8.60
CA LEU A 55 -10.29 -2.35 -8.80
C LEU A 55 -9.76 -2.88 -10.14
N GLU A 56 -9.26 -1.98 -10.98
CA GLU A 56 -8.57 -2.38 -12.20
C GLU A 56 -7.28 -3.12 -11.87
N TYR A 57 -6.51 -2.56 -10.94
CA TYR A 57 -5.29 -3.17 -10.41
C TYR A 57 -5.28 -3.09 -8.89
N SER A 58 -4.66 -4.09 -8.26
CA SER A 58 -4.53 -4.17 -6.82
C SER A 58 -3.07 -4.30 -6.42
N ILE A 59 -2.80 -4.27 -5.12
CA ILE A 59 -1.44 -4.51 -4.60
C ILE A 59 -0.92 -5.91 -5.00
N ALA A 60 -1.82 -6.88 -5.22
CA ALA A 60 -1.41 -8.20 -5.71
C ALA A 60 -0.74 -8.12 -7.07
N ASP A 61 -1.24 -7.29 -7.97
CA ASP A 61 -0.62 -7.12 -9.28
C ASP A 61 0.79 -6.54 -9.17
N VAL A 62 0.99 -5.63 -8.24
CA VAL A 62 2.30 -5.02 -7.98
C VAL A 62 3.29 -6.06 -7.43
N LEU A 63 2.86 -6.85 -6.45
CA LEU A 63 3.73 -7.78 -5.75
C LEU A 63 3.98 -9.08 -6.53
N LEU A 64 2.96 -9.57 -7.23
CA LEU A 64 3.01 -10.88 -7.89
C LEU A 64 3.34 -10.79 -9.38
N ASP A 65 2.88 -9.75 -10.05
CA ASP A 65 2.97 -9.61 -11.50
C ASP A 65 3.88 -8.48 -11.93
N ASP A 66 4.64 -7.91 -11.01
CA ASP A 66 5.63 -6.85 -11.25
C ASP A 66 5.04 -5.58 -11.89
N LEU A 67 3.74 -5.34 -11.68
CA LEU A 67 3.11 -4.11 -12.16
C LEU A 67 3.75 -2.90 -11.46
N PRO A 68 4.14 -1.85 -12.19
CA PRO A 68 4.61 -0.63 -11.54
C PRO A 68 3.55 -0.07 -10.60
N ILE A 69 3.95 0.25 -9.38
CA ILE A 69 3.00 0.63 -8.33
C ILE A 69 2.16 1.86 -8.71
N HIS A 70 2.71 2.79 -9.49
CA HIS A 70 1.96 3.99 -9.90
C HIS A 70 0.72 3.67 -10.73
N GLU A 71 0.71 2.53 -11.42
CA GLU A 71 -0.45 2.12 -12.22
C GLU A 71 -1.59 1.59 -11.36
N ALA A 72 -1.31 1.22 -10.13
CA ALA A 72 -2.33 0.72 -9.18
C ALA A 72 -2.86 1.82 -8.25
N ILE A 73 -2.32 3.03 -8.31
CA ILE A 73 -2.73 4.12 -7.43
C ILE A 73 -4.07 4.69 -7.88
N VAL A 74 -4.99 4.83 -6.93
CA VAL A 74 -6.33 5.40 -7.15
C VAL A 74 -6.55 6.52 -6.14
N LYS A 75 -7.22 7.59 -6.58
CA LYS A 75 -7.60 8.69 -5.68
C LYS A 75 -8.83 8.31 -4.86
N THR A 76 -8.83 8.73 -3.59
CA THR A 76 -10.00 8.53 -2.72
C THR A 76 -10.78 9.83 -2.53
N PRO A 77 -12.06 9.75 -2.13
CA PRO A 77 -12.82 10.95 -1.79
C PRO A 77 -12.27 11.75 -0.60
N ASN A 78 -11.43 11.13 0.22
CA ASN A 78 -10.92 11.73 1.46
C ASN A 78 -9.60 12.48 1.27
N GLY A 79 -9.14 12.63 0.04
CA GLY A 79 -7.98 13.47 -0.26
C GLY A 79 -6.64 12.76 -0.26
N PHE A 80 -6.58 11.48 0.10
CA PHE A 80 -5.36 10.68 -0.05
C PHE A 80 -5.51 9.71 -1.22
N ASP A 81 -4.37 9.17 -1.66
CA ASP A 81 -4.34 8.13 -2.69
C ASP A 81 -4.19 6.75 -2.06
N ILE A 82 -4.61 5.71 -2.76
CA ILE A 82 -4.56 4.35 -2.24
C ILE A 82 -4.13 3.36 -3.33
N VAL A 83 -3.36 2.35 -2.91
CA VAL A 83 -3.22 1.09 -3.64
C VAL A 83 -4.05 0.06 -2.89
N GLY A 84 -5.15 -0.35 -3.51
CA GLY A 84 -6.12 -1.21 -2.84
C GLY A 84 -5.76 -2.69 -2.86
N ALA A 85 -6.47 -3.47 -2.07
CA ALA A 85 -6.35 -4.91 -2.01
C ALA A 85 -7.70 -5.59 -2.24
N ASN A 86 -7.63 -6.81 -2.74
CA ASN A 86 -8.79 -7.67 -2.92
C ASN A 86 -8.39 -9.14 -2.68
N ASN A 87 -9.29 -10.07 -2.99
CA ASN A 87 -9.07 -11.48 -2.74
C ASN A 87 -7.88 -12.07 -3.53
N GLU A 88 -7.40 -11.41 -4.56
CA GLU A 88 -6.22 -11.85 -5.31
C GLU A 88 -4.97 -11.93 -4.45
N LEU A 89 -4.95 -11.20 -3.34
CA LEU A 89 -3.84 -11.23 -2.39
C LEU A 89 -3.85 -12.49 -1.52
N SER A 90 -4.97 -13.22 -1.45
CA SER A 90 -5.07 -14.46 -0.70
C SER A 90 -4.13 -15.51 -1.28
N GLY A 91 -3.41 -16.21 -0.41
CA GLY A 91 -2.45 -17.24 -0.85
C GLY A 91 -1.19 -16.68 -1.50
N SER A 92 -0.96 -15.39 -1.42
CA SER A 92 0.21 -14.75 -2.05
C SER A 92 1.54 -15.20 -1.47
N ASP A 93 1.58 -15.70 -0.24
CA ASP A 93 2.83 -16.14 0.39
C ASP A 93 3.56 -17.21 -0.43
N LEU A 94 2.80 -18.15 -0.99
CA LEU A 94 3.40 -19.20 -1.82
C LEU A 94 4.05 -18.59 -3.08
N HIS A 95 3.33 -17.73 -3.78
CA HIS A 95 3.86 -17.04 -4.96
C HIS A 95 5.08 -16.18 -4.61
N LEU A 96 4.98 -15.40 -3.53
CA LEU A 96 6.08 -14.55 -3.10
C LEU A 96 7.31 -15.36 -2.72
N SER A 97 7.15 -16.52 -2.07
CA SER A 97 8.26 -17.35 -1.66
C SER A 97 9.11 -17.84 -2.83
N GLN A 98 8.55 -17.90 -4.02
CA GLN A 98 9.23 -18.34 -5.24
C GLN A 98 9.98 -17.22 -5.95
N LYS A 99 9.77 -15.97 -5.55
CA LYS A 99 10.43 -14.83 -6.18
C LYS A 99 11.80 -14.55 -5.56
N PRO A 100 12.78 -14.11 -6.37
CA PRO A 100 14.06 -13.65 -5.81
C PRO A 100 13.84 -12.39 -4.98
N GLU A 101 14.58 -12.28 -3.88
CA GLU A 101 14.50 -11.12 -2.97
C GLU A 101 13.08 -10.83 -2.51
N ASN A 102 12.34 -11.88 -2.17
CA ASN A 102 10.90 -11.84 -1.88
C ASN A 102 10.51 -10.97 -0.69
N HIS A 103 11.46 -10.61 0.18
CA HIS A 103 11.21 -9.73 1.33
C HIS A 103 11.25 -8.25 0.95
N ALA A 104 11.79 -7.90 -0.22
CA ALA A 104 12.06 -6.52 -0.62
C ALA A 104 11.24 -6.05 -1.84
N ILE A 105 10.22 -6.78 -2.23
CA ILE A 105 9.45 -6.45 -3.44
C ILE A 105 8.74 -5.12 -3.29
N LEU A 106 8.08 -4.91 -2.14
CA LEU A 106 7.39 -3.64 -1.87
C LEU A 106 8.38 -2.48 -1.75
N SER A 107 9.50 -2.70 -1.08
CA SER A 107 10.54 -1.68 -0.95
C SER A 107 11.05 -1.22 -2.32
N LYS A 108 11.29 -2.16 -3.21
CA LYS A 108 11.72 -1.84 -4.59
C LYS A 108 10.65 -1.09 -5.36
N ALA A 109 9.38 -1.50 -5.22
CA ALA A 109 8.28 -0.81 -5.88
C ALA A 109 8.19 0.65 -5.42
N MET A 110 8.39 0.91 -4.14
CA MET A 110 8.37 2.27 -3.61
C MET A 110 9.59 3.10 -4.05
N GLN A 111 10.76 2.47 -4.16
CA GLN A 111 11.94 3.13 -4.72
C GLN A 111 11.72 3.53 -6.18
N GLN A 112 11.09 2.68 -6.96
CA GLN A 112 10.75 2.98 -8.35
C GLN A 112 9.76 4.15 -8.43
N LEU A 113 8.79 4.19 -7.53
CA LEU A 113 7.83 5.30 -7.46
C LEU A 113 8.56 6.63 -7.16
N ALA A 114 9.48 6.62 -6.21
CA ALA A 114 10.23 7.81 -5.83
C ALA A 114 11.16 8.30 -6.95
N ALA A 115 11.63 7.39 -7.79
CA ALA A 115 12.56 7.69 -8.88
C ALA A 115 11.87 8.05 -10.20
N MET A 116 10.54 8.06 -10.26
CA MET A 116 9.81 8.34 -11.49
C MET A 116 10.10 9.76 -11.98
N PRO A 117 10.39 9.89 -13.30
CA PRO A 117 10.58 11.23 -13.87
C PRO A 117 9.27 12.03 -13.87
N ALA A 118 9.41 13.32 -13.73
CA ALA A 118 8.28 14.22 -13.77
C ALA A 118 7.63 14.22 -15.15
N LYS A 119 6.29 14.16 -15.18
CA LYS A 119 5.56 14.45 -16.41
C LYS A 119 5.71 15.94 -16.71
N ASN A 120 6.02 16.24 -17.98
CA ASN A 120 6.11 17.62 -18.50
C ASN A 120 7.22 18.48 -17.84
N GLY A 121 8.34 17.87 -17.48
CA GLY A 121 9.49 18.61 -16.96
C GLY A 121 9.32 19.12 -15.53
N ARG A 122 8.25 18.77 -14.86
CA ARG A 122 8.06 19.09 -13.43
C ARG A 122 8.47 17.90 -12.58
N VAL A 123 9.25 18.16 -11.53
CA VAL A 123 9.58 17.13 -10.55
C VAL A 123 8.26 16.69 -9.89
N PRO A 124 7.87 15.40 -9.95
CA PRO A 124 6.66 14.98 -9.25
C PRO A 124 6.87 15.26 -7.77
N LYS A 125 5.87 15.89 -7.17
CA LYS A 125 5.91 16.09 -5.73
C LYS A 125 5.79 14.70 -5.09
N PRO A 126 6.84 14.21 -4.40
CA PRO A 126 6.78 12.88 -3.79
C PRO A 126 5.71 12.87 -2.70
N TYR A 127 5.23 11.68 -2.35
CA TYR A 127 4.37 11.56 -1.19
C TYR A 127 5.13 11.98 0.07
N ASP A 128 4.47 12.75 0.92
CA ASP A 128 5.02 13.11 2.22
C ASP A 128 5.02 11.89 3.15
N PHE A 129 3.96 11.08 3.06
CA PHE A 129 3.79 9.89 3.87
C PHE A 129 3.25 8.73 3.04
N ILE A 130 3.73 7.53 3.34
CA ILE A 130 3.13 6.28 2.88
C ILE A 130 2.71 5.50 4.12
N VAL A 131 1.42 5.19 4.21
CA VAL A 131 0.85 4.42 5.31
C VAL A 131 0.53 3.02 4.81
N ILE A 132 1.03 2.00 5.48
CA ILE A 132 0.82 0.60 5.08
C ILE A 132 -0.05 -0.08 6.12
N ASP A 133 -1.21 -0.58 5.71
CA ASP A 133 -2.11 -1.35 6.56
C ASP A 133 -1.83 -2.84 6.38
N CYS A 134 -1.18 -3.44 7.37
CA CYS A 134 -0.73 -4.84 7.30
C CYS A 134 -1.80 -5.80 7.81
N ALA A 135 -1.88 -6.98 7.19
CA ALA A 135 -2.71 -8.06 7.71
C ALA A 135 -2.21 -8.51 9.08
N PRO A 136 -3.11 -9.00 9.96
CA PRO A 136 -2.71 -9.44 11.30
C PRO A 136 -2.10 -10.84 11.27
N SER A 137 -0.98 -10.98 10.56
CA SER A 137 -0.29 -12.27 10.41
C SER A 137 1.20 -12.07 10.24
N LEU A 138 1.98 -13.10 10.62
CA LEU A 138 3.41 -13.14 10.32
C LEU A 138 3.55 -13.80 8.94
N SER A 139 3.64 -13.01 7.90
CA SER A 139 3.68 -13.47 6.52
C SER A 139 4.73 -12.70 5.74
N LEU A 140 4.99 -13.11 4.52
CA LEU A 140 5.88 -12.37 3.62
C LEU A 140 5.34 -10.97 3.31
N LEU A 141 4.01 -10.77 3.36
CA LEU A 141 3.43 -9.44 3.22
C LEU A 141 3.87 -8.53 4.35
N THR A 142 3.77 -9.00 5.59
CA THR A 142 4.20 -8.24 6.76
C THR A 142 5.71 -7.95 6.71
N ILE A 143 6.50 -8.93 6.30
CA ILE A 143 7.96 -8.75 6.15
C ILE A 143 8.25 -7.69 5.10
N ASN A 144 7.53 -7.69 3.98
CA ASN A 144 7.68 -6.66 2.96
C ASN A 144 7.36 -5.27 3.51
N ALA A 145 6.31 -5.14 4.31
CA ALA A 145 5.97 -3.87 4.94
C ALA A 145 7.09 -3.40 5.88
N MET A 146 7.61 -4.29 6.71
CA MET A 146 8.67 -3.96 7.65
C MET A 146 9.96 -3.56 6.94
N CYS A 147 10.35 -4.25 5.88
CA CYS A 147 11.52 -3.91 5.09
C CYS A 147 11.36 -2.55 4.40
N ALA A 148 10.15 -2.22 3.96
CA ALA A 148 9.88 -0.95 3.32
C ALA A 148 10.03 0.23 4.28
N THR A 149 9.71 0.04 5.56
CA THR A 149 9.84 1.10 6.58
C THR A 149 11.27 1.27 7.06
N SER A 150 12.11 0.26 6.93
CA SER A 150 13.48 0.26 7.45
C SER A 150 14.46 1.02 6.56
N GLY A 151 14.04 1.33 5.37
CA GLY A 151 14.89 2.01 4.43
C GLY A 151 14.77 3.49 4.56
#